data_93a0b5be4dff58d081153e0e4d12cbf3
#
_entry.id   93a0b5be4dff58d081153e0e4d12cbf3
#
_cell.length_a   1.000
_cell.length_b   1.000
_cell.length_c   1.000
_cell.angle_alpha   90.00
_cell.angle_beta   90.00
_cell.angle_gamma   90.00
#
_symmetry.space_group_name_H-M   'P 1'
#
loop_
_entity.id
_entity.type
_entity.pdbx_description
1 polymer ?
#
loop_
_entity_poly.entity_id
_entity_poly.type
_entity_poly.pdbx_seq_one_letter_code
_entity_poly.pdbx_strand_id
1 'polypeptide(L)'
;MIIKVEDLIKKFKEKIVLDHFNLSLEKGDVLGLIGPNGCGKTTSIMCMLSLLKYDSGTIEVFGKKDISNEYEIKKKIGIVPQELAVFNNLTVKENIDYFCGLYISNKNERKRLVNEAIEFTGLQSHEKMIEKKLSGGLKRRLNIACGISHKPELVILDEPTVAVDAQSRKFILDGIKNLAENGSSILYTTHYLDEAEYLCNKISIMDNGKNILTGDMQTLINGVSVKEKITVVGFIKPEIISILEKQDEVIDVEAKENQVTFNYSSDTGNIKKLIYLLDENNVVYEEIFSKKPKLEDIFLEMTGKELRE
;
A
#
# COMPACT_ATOMS: atom_id res chain seq x y z
N MET A 1 7.27 -1.12 -18.62
CA MET A 1 7.88 -0.38 -17.48
C MET A 1 7.37 1.05 -17.49
N ILE A 2 6.73 1.49 -16.42
CA ILE A 2 6.28 2.88 -16.23
C ILE A 2 7.25 3.64 -15.32
N ILE A 3 7.62 3.03 -14.20
CA ILE A 3 8.65 3.56 -13.29
C ILE A 3 9.76 2.53 -13.17
N LYS A 4 11.00 2.99 -13.26
CA LYS A 4 12.19 2.20 -12.97
C LYS A 4 13.13 3.05 -12.12
N VAL A 5 13.49 2.55 -10.95
CA VAL A 5 14.44 3.16 -10.02
C VAL A 5 15.52 2.14 -9.73
N GLU A 6 16.78 2.50 -9.92
CA GLU A 6 17.93 1.63 -9.69
C GLU A 6 18.97 2.35 -8.86
N ASP A 7 19.36 1.70 -7.77
CA ASP A 7 20.46 2.09 -6.87
C ASP A 7 20.37 3.55 -6.39
N LEU A 8 19.17 3.99 -6.06
CA LEU A 8 18.88 5.39 -5.73
C LEU A 8 19.40 5.75 -4.35
N ILE A 9 20.24 6.77 -4.27
CA ILE A 9 20.73 7.36 -3.02
C ILE A 9 20.23 8.80 -2.89
N LYS A 10 19.66 9.13 -1.73
CA LYS A 10 19.30 10.49 -1.36
C LYS A 10 19.75 10.81 0.04
N LYS A 11 20.49 11.92 0.16
CA LYS A 11 20.98 12.45 1.45
C LYS A 11 20.40 13.83 1.71
N PHE A 12 20.15 14.11 2.97
CA PHE A 12 19.91 15.45 3.49
C PHE A 12 21.00 15.75 4.54
N LYS A 13 21.97 16.58 4.16
CA LYS A 13 23.19 16.79 4.94
C LYS A 13 23.88 15.44 5.19
N GLU A 14 24.07 15.06 6.44
CA GLU A 14 24.71 13.79 6.83
C GLU A 14 23.74 12.59 6.89
N LYS A 15 22.42 12.82 6.80
CA LYS A 15 21.43 11.75 6.90
C LYS A 15 21.11 11.15 5.54
N ILE A 16 21.38 9.86 5.38
CA ILE A 16 20.92 9.07 4.23
C ILE A 16 19.44 8.75 4.47
N VAL A 17 18.58 9.13 3.52
CA VAL A 17 17.13 8.88 3.55
C VAL A 17 16.71 7.82 2.57
N LEU A 18 17.38 7.74 1.40
CA LEU A 18 17.28 6.61 0.48
C LEU A 18 18.68 6.03 0.35
N ASP A 19 18.79 4.71 0.52
CA ASP A 19 20.06 3.99 0.55
C ASP A 19 20.00 2.78 -0.38
N HIS A 20 20.49 2.95 -1.60
CA HIS A 20 20.45 1.93 -2.66
C HIS A 20 19.03 1.44 -2.96
N PHE A 21 18.07 2.39 -2.95
CA PHE A 21 16.65 2.09 -3.13
C PHE A 21 16.35 1.71 -4.58
N ASN A 22 15.59 0.63 -4.75
CA ASN A 22 15.18 0.11 -6.04
C ASN A 22 13.65 -0.02 -6.11
N LEU A 23 13.04 0.32 -7.25
CA LEU A 23 11.60 0.17 -7.45
C LEU A 23 11.29 -0.02 -8.94
N SER A 24 10.35 -0.91 -9.24
CA SER A 24 9.84 -1.05 -10.60
C SER A 24 8.31 -1.14 -10.59
N LEU A 25 7.67 -0.39 -11.50
CA LEU A 25 6.23 -0.43 -11.72
C LEU A 25 5.94 -0.65 -13.19
N GLU A 26 5.24 -1.74 -13.50
CA GLU A 26 4.81 -2.07 -14.84
C GLU A 26 3.44 -1.44 -15.16
N LYS A 27 3.09 -1.44 -16.44
CA LYS A 27 1.76 -0.98 -16.87
C LYS A 27 0.67 -1.91 -16.32
N GLY A 28 -0.32 -1.32 -15.66
CA GLY A 28 -1.45 -2.03 -15.06
C GLY A 28 -1.18 -2.59 -13.66
N ASP A 29 0.03 -2.43 -13.12
CA ASP A 29 0.31 -2.80 -11.74
C ASP A 29 -0.32 -1.82 -10.75
N VAL A 30 -0.74 -2.35 -9.62
CA VAL A 30 -1.01 -1.63 -8.38
C VAL A 30 0.10 -1.98 -7.40
N LEU A 31 1.11 -1.13 -7.33
CA LEU A 31 2.28 -1.34 -6.48
C LEU A 31 2.12 -0.61 -5.15
N GLY A 32 2.05 -1.38 -4.07
CA GLY A 32 2.10 -0.86 -2.70
C GLY A 32 3.54 -0.62 -2.25
N LEU A 33 3.90 0.60 -1.91
CA LEU A 33 5.15 0.91 -1.22
C LEU A 33 4.84 1.09 0.26
N ILE A 34 5.13 0.06 1.05
CA ILE A 34 4.80 0.00 2.47
C ILE A 34 6.04 0.17 3.35
N GLY A 35 5.84 0.75 4.51
CA GLY A 35 6.93 0.95 5.47
C GLY A 35 6.56 1.96 6.54
N PRO A 36 7.34 2.04 7.64
CA PRO A 36 7.07 2.94 8.75
C PRO A 36 7.16 4.41 8.33
N ASN A 37 6.60 5.28 9.16
CA ASN A 37 6.73 6.72 8.95
C ASN A 37 8.19 7.15 8.97
N GLY A 38 8.58 7.98 8.00
CA GLY A 38 9.95 8.48 7.88
C GLY A 38 10.95 7.51 7.23
N CYS A 39 10.53 6.33 6.74
CA CYS A 39 11.44 5.40 6.05
C CYS A 39 11.87 5.86 4.65
N GLY A 40 11.24 6.92 4.08
CA GLY A 40 11.63 7.51 2.80
C GLY A 40 10.60 7.42 1.67
N LYS A 41 9.38 6.92 1.89
CA LYS A 41 8.31 6.76 0.88
C LYS A 41 8.06 8.05 0.09
N THR A 42 7.66 9.12 0.76
CA THR A 42 7.42 10.45 0.14
C THR A 42 8.68 11.00 -0.55
N THR A 43 9.86 10.79 0.05
CA THR A 43 11.14 11.24 -0.55
C THR A 43 11.40 10.52 -1.87
N SER A 44 11.14 9.22 -1.96
CA SER A 44 11.30 8.45 -3.20
C SER A 44 10.32 8.95 -4.28
N ILE A 45 9.07 9.23 -3.93
CA ILE A 45 8.07 9.83 -4.84
C ILE A 45 8.57 11.17 -5.37
N MET A 46 9.03 12.08 -4.50
CA MET A 46 9.55 13.39 -4.91
C MET A 46 10.74 13.29 -5.87
N CYS A 47 11.64 12.31 -5.65
CA CYS A 47 12.74 12.04 -6.58
C CYS A 47 12.23 11.51 -7.93
N MET A 48 11.30 10.53 -7.93
CA MET A 48 10.69 9.98 -9.15
C MET A 48 9.98 11.05 -9.99
N LEU A 49 9.37 12.04 -9.34
CA LEU A 49 8.70 13.15 -10.00
C LEU A 49 9.63 14.30 -10.43
N SER A 50 10.95 14.16 -10.25
CA SER A 50 11.94 15.22 -10.48
C SER A 50 11.66 16.50 -9.68
N LEU A 51 10.95 16.41 -8.56
CA LEU A 51 10.69 17.51 -7.62
C LEU A 51 11.84 17.66 -6.63
N LEU A 52 12.61 16.60 -6.41
CA LEU A 52 13.74 16.56 -5.50
C LEU A 52 14.94 15.92 -6.23
N LYS A 53 16.08 16.60 -6.22
CA LYS A 53 17.33 16.05 -6.74
C LYS A 53 17.84 14.93 -5.83
N TYR A 54 18.35 13.87 -6.41
CA TYR A 54 18.99 12.75 -5.71
C TYR A 54 20.51 12.79 -5.92
N ASP A 55 21.25 12.03 -5.12
CA ASP A 55 22.72 12.10 -5.08
C ASP A 55 23.37 11.10 -6.04
N SER A 56 22.81 9.89 -6.19
CA SER A 56 23.24 8.88 -7.15
C SER A 56 22.14 7.90 -7.49
N GLY A 57 22.38 7.04 -8.49
CA GLY A 57 21.41 6.09 -9.01
C GLY A 57 20.74 6.56 -10.29
N THR A 58 19.71 5.83 -10.73
CA THR A 58 18.94 6.19 -11.93
C THR A 58 17.44 6.09 -11.66
N ILE A 59 16.70 7.02 -12.24
CA ILE A 59 15.23 7.03 -12.26
C ILE A 59 14.79 7.19 -13.70
N GLU A 60 13.87 6.34 -14.13
CA GLU A 60 13.18 6.48 -15.40
C GLU A 60 11.66 6.44 -15.16
N VAL A 61 10.95 7.42 -15.70
CA VAL A 61 9.49 7.49 -15.68
C VAL A 61 9.00 7.60 -17.12
N PHE A 62 8.19 6.64 -17.58
CA PHE A 62 7.81 6.47 -18.99
C PHE A 62 9.04 6.50 -19.94
N GLY A 63 10.17 5.89 -19.52
CA GLY A 63 11.42 5.82 -20.28
C GLY A 63 12.24 7.12 -20.31
N LYS A 64 11.88 8.14 -19.52
CA LYS A 64 12.61 9.40 -19.40
C LYS A 64 13.29 9.51 -18.04
N LYS A 65 14.58 9.91 -18.06
CA LYS A 65 15.40 10.04 -16.83
C LYS A 65 15.13 11.30 -16.02
N ASP A 66 14.76 12.38 -16.67
CA ASP A 66 14.36 13.65 -16.03
C ASP A 66 13.06 14.13 -16.66
N ILE A 67 12.03 14.24 -15.85
CA ILE A 67 10.70 14.68 -16.28
C ILE A 67 10.39 16.11 -15.86
N SER A 68 11.36 16.87 -15.32
CA SER A 68 11.15 18.25 -14.82
C SER A 68 10.57 19.19 -15.89
N ASN A 69 10.98 19.01 -17.15
CA ASN A 69 10.53 19.81 -18.30
C ASN A 69 9.68 19.00 -19.31
N GLU A 70 9.31 17.77 -19.00
CA GLU A 70 8.57 16.86 -19.90
C GLU A 70 7.05 16.99 -19.67
N TYR A 71 6.43 18.02 -20.26
CA TYR A 71 4.99 18.28 -20.08
C TYR A 71 4.12 17.09 -20.50
N GLU A 72 4.42 16.44 -21.63
CA GLU A 72 3.65 15.29 -22.13
C GLU A 72 3.74 14.08 -21.18
N ILE A 73 4.85 13.93 -20.44
CA ILE A 73 4.95 12.91 -19.40
C ILE A 73 4.15 13.31 -18.17
N LYS A 74 4.26 14.57 -17.71
CA LYS A 74 3.50 15.08 -16.55
C LYS A 74 1.99 14.95 -16.75
N LYS A 75 1.50 15.14 -17.96
CA LYS A 75 0.11 14.96 -18.34
C LYS A 75 -0.39 13.51 -18.15
N LYS A 76 0.50 12.54 -18.17
CA LYS A 76 0.18 11.12 -17.91
C LYS A 76 0.20 10.74 -16.44
N ILE A 77 0.57 11.66 -15.55
CA ILE A 77 0.75 11.41 -14.13
C ILE A 77 -0.28 12.16 -13.31
N GLY A 78 -1.04 11.46 -12.49
CA GLY A 78 -1.89 12.02 -11.45
C GLY A 78 -1.21 11.87 -10.09
N ILE A 79 -1.24 12.92 -9.29
CA ILE A 79 -0.61 12.93 -7.96
C ILE A 79 -1.66 13.29 -6.92
N VAL A 80 -1.72 12.48 -5.87
CA VAL A 80 -2.52 12.73 -4.66
C VAL A 80 -1.56 12.73 -3.48
N PRO A 81 -1.07 13.89 -3.06
CA PRO A 81 -0.12 14.00 -1.95
C PRO A 81 -0.80 13.73 -0.61
N GLN A 82 0.01 13.41 0.40
CA GLN A 82 -0.43 13.19 1.78
C GLN A 82 -1.12 14.44 2.36
N GLU A 83 -0.54 15.62 2.16
CA GLU A 83 -1.20 16.88 2.48
C GLU A 83 -2.25 17.26 1.43
N LEU A 84 -3.31 17.92 1.87
CA LEU A 84 -4.37 18.36 0.96
C LEU A 84 -3.87 19.48 0.04
N ALA A 85 -3.74 19.18 -1.24
CA ALA A 85 -3.28 20.14 -2.27
C ALA A 85 -4.47 20.74 -3.03
N VAL A 86 -5.40 21.37 -2.30
CA VAL A 86 -6.61 22.00 -2.84
C VAL A 86 -6.76 23.44 -2.37
N PHE A 87 -7.49 24.24 -3.11
CA PHE A 87 -7.73 25.66 -2.77
C PHE A 87 -8.92 25.80 -1.83
N ASN A 88 -8.64 26.27 -0.62
CA ASN A 88 -9.61 26.37 0.46
C ASN A 88 -10.82 27.31 0.17
N ASN A 89 -10.65 28.27 -0.73
CA ASN A 89 -11.68 29.27 -1.06
C ASN A 89 -12.46 28.94 -2.33
N LEU A 90 -12.08 27.88 -3.04
CA LEU A 90 -12.79 27.39 -4.20
C LEU A 90 -13.82 26.30 -3.80
N THR A 91 -14.87 26.20 -4.60
CA THR A 91 -15.81 25.08 -4.50
C THR A 91 -15.17 23.76 -4.95
N VAL A 92 -15.82 22.66 -4.63
CA VAL A 92 -15.42 21.32 -5.13
C VAL A 92 -15.21 21.35 -6.64
N LYS A 93 -16.22 21.83 -7.38
CA LYS A 93 -16.17 21.87 -8.85
C LYS A 93 -15.07 22.77 -9.38
N GLU A 94 -14.87 23.95 -8.80
CA GLU A 94 -13.83 24.88 -9.21
C GLU A 94 -12.42 24.34 -8.95
N ASN A 95 -12.21 23.63 -7.82
CA ASN A 95 -10.95 22.95 -7.56
C ASN A 95 -10.65 21.91 -8.66
N ILE A 96 -11.61 21.01 -8.93
CA ILE A 96 -11.42 19.96 -9.93
C ILE A 96 -11.24 20.57 -11.34
N ASP A 97 -12.01 21.60 -11.69
CA ASP A 97 -11.86 22.30 -12.99
C ASP A 97 -10.49 22.95 -13.13
N TYR A 98 -9.98 23.56 -12.06
CA TYR A 98 -8.64 24.17 -12.06
C TYR A 98 -7.56 23.13 -12.36
N PHE A 99 -7.51 22.03 -11.59
CA PHE A 99 -6.48 21.01 -11.79
C PHE A 99 -6.62 20.27 -13.13
N CYS A 100 -7.82 19.96 -13.55
CA CYS A 100 -8.09 19.40 -14.88
C CYS A 100 -7.64 20.35 -15.99
N GLY A 101 -7.85 21.66 -15.80
CA GLY A 101 -7.50 22.71 -16.75
C GLY A 101 -6.00 22.88 -16.98
N LEU A 102 -5.14 22.41 -16.07
CA LEU A 102 -3.69 22.39 -16.26
C LEU A 102 -3.27 21.49 -17.43
N TYR A 103 -4.09 20.48 -17.76
CA TYR A 103 -3.77 19.46 -18.76
C TYR A 103 -4.76 19.42 -19.94
N ILE A 104 -6.01 19.86 -19.72
CA ILE A 104 -7.10 19.76 -20.71
C ILE A 104 -7.57 21.18 -21.07
N SER A 105 -7.13 21.65 -22.25
CA SER A 105 -7.45 23.00 -22.75
C SER A 105 -8.86 23.07 -23.38
N ASN A 106 -9.36 21.97 -23.96
CA ASN A 106 -10.70 21.92 -24.55
C ASN A 106 -11.78 22.03 -23.46
N LYS A 107 -12.57 23.10 -23.48
CA LYS A 107 -13.60 23.39 -22.46
C LYS A 107 -14.69 22.32 -22.34
N ASN A 108 -15.12 21.74 -23.46
CA ASN A 108 -16.20 20.73 -23.44
C ASN A 108 -15.69 19.41 -22.85
N GLU A 109 -14.51 18.99 -23.27
CA GLU A 109 -13.85 17.80 -22.73
C GLU A 109 -13.57 17.97 -21.22
N ARG A 110 -12.99 19.11 -20.84
CA ARG A 110 -12.71 19.41 -19.42
C ARG A 110 -13.99 19.37 -18.57
N LYS A 111 -15.08 19.98 -19.02
CA LYS A 111 -16.37 19.93 -18.32
C LYS A 111 -16.87 18.50 -18.13
N ARG A 112 -16.73 17.64 -19.15
CA ARG A 112 -17.08 16.22 -19.06
C ARG A 112 -16.23 15.50 -18.03
N LEU A 113 -14.90 15.66 -18.09
CA LEU A 113 -13.96 15.02 -17.18
C LEU A 113 -14.12 15.49 -15.72
N VAL A 114 -14.39 16.76 -15.51
CA VAL A 114 -14.71 17.30 -14.17
C VAL A 114 -15.96 16.63 -13.57
N ASN A 115 -17.03 16.50 -14.36
CA ASN A 115 -18.24 15.82 -13.89
C ASN A 115 -17.99 14.33 -13.61
N GLU A 116 -17.23 13.64 -14.44
CA GLU A 116 -16.84 12.25 -14.22
C GLU A 116 -16.01 12.10 -12.93
N ALA A 117 -15.06 13.02 -12.66
CA ALA A 117 -14.27 13.00 -11.41
C ALA A 117 -15.14 13.26 -10.18
N ILE A 118 -16.12 14.18 -10.25
CA ILE A 118 -17.11 14.44 -9.19
C ILE A 118 -17.93 13.17 -8.91
N GLU A 119 -18.42 12.52 -9.95
CA GLU A 119 -19.21 11.30 -9.85
C GLU A 119 -18.39 10.15 -9.26
N PHE A 120 -17.19 9.93 -9.79
CA PHE A 120 -16.27 8.89 -9.34
C PHE A 120 -15.95 9.01 -7.84
N THR A 121 -15.78 10.23 -7.32
CA THR A 121 -15.45 10.48 -5.93
C THR A 121 -16.66 10.69 -5.01
N GLY A 122 -17.90 10.58 -5.55
CA GLY A 122 -19.14 10.71 -4.78
C GLY A 122 -19.36 12.13 -4.23
N LEU A 123 -18.95 13.16 -4.98
CA LEU A 123 -19.02 14.56 -4.56
C LEU A 123 -20.18 15.35 -5.18
N GLN A 124 -21.13 14.69 -5.87
CA GLN A 124 -22.21 15.34 -6.62
C GLN A 124 -23.05 16.30 -5.74
N SER A 125 -23.42 15.86 -4.54
CA SER A 125 -24.21 16.67 -3.59
C SER A 125 -23.43 17.84 -2.98
N HIS A 126 -22.10 17.88 -3.18
CA HIS A 126 -21.19 18.85 -2.59
C HIS A 126 -20.51 19.76 -3.64
N GLU A 127 -20.83 19.62 -4.94
CA GLU A 127 -20.11 20.27 -6.03
C GLU A 127 -19.97 21.80 -5.89
N LYS A 128 -20.99 22.45 -5.27
CA LYS A 128 -21.04 23.90 -5.03
C LYS A 128 -20.52 24.32 -3.65
N MET A 129 -20.15 23.37 -2.81
CA MET A 129 -19.61 23.67 -1.48
C MET A 129 -18.15 24.09 -1.57
N ILE A 130 -17.79 25.11 -0.79
CA ILE A 130 -16.40 25.55 -0.62
C ILE A 130 -15.66 24.49 0.23
N GLU A 131 -14.39 24.22 -0.12
CA GLU A 131 -13.54 23.20 0.53
C GLU A 131 -13.58 23.32 2.07
N LYS A 132 -13.45 24.52 2.63
CA LYS A 132 -13.47 24.78 4.09
C LYS A 132 -14.66 24.19 4.84
N LYS A 133 -15.78 23.98 4.16
CA LYS A 133 -17.03 23.43 4.75
C LYS A 133 -17.14 21.92 4.65
N LEU A 134 -16.18 21.26 3.99
CA LEU A 134 -16.17 19.81 3.83
C LEU A 134 -15.63 19.11 5.08
N SER A 135 -16.13 17.90 5.35
CA SER A 135 -15.50 16.99 6.32
C SER A 135 -14.13 16.51 5.84
N GLY A 136 -13.30 15.97 6.74
CA GLY A 136 -11.97 15.44 6.38
C GLY A 136 -12.01 14.41 5.25
N GLY A 137 -12.94 13.45 5.32
CA GLY A 137 -13.14 12.44 4.28
C GLY A 137 -13.54 13.06 2.93
N LEU A 138 -14.45 14.05 2.92
CA LEU A 138 -14.83 14.75 1.68
C LEU A 138 -13.69 15.59 1.11
N LYS A 139 -12.85 16.22 1.94
CA LYS A 139 -11.64 16.92 1.49
C LYS A 139 -10.65 15.94 0.84
N ARG A 140 -10.48 14.76 1.42
CA ARG A 140 -9.61 13.73 0.85
C ARG A 140 -10.14 13.24 -0.50
N ARG A 141 -11.46 13.02 -0.62
CA ARG A 141 -12.10 12.67 -1.90
C ARG A 141 -11.91 13.78 -2.94
N LEU A 142 -12.01 15.05 -2.54
CA LEU A 142 -11.72 16.20 -3.41
C LEU A 142 -10.25 16.19 -3.87
N ASN A 143 -9.30 15.94 -2.96
CA ASN A 143 -7.87 15.86 -3.32
C ASN A 143 -7.62 14.75 -4.37
N ILE A 144 -8.25 13.59 -4.19
CA ILE A 144 -8.20 12.50 -5.16
C ILE A 144 -8.83 12.93 -6.50
N ALA A 145 -10.03 13.52 -6.47
CA ALA A 145 -10.70 14.01 -7.68
C ALA A 145 -9.82 14.96 -8.50
N CYS A 146 -9.13 15.87 -7.83
CA CYS A 146 -8.20 16.80 -8.48
C CYS A 146 -7.03 16.04 -9.15
N GLY A 147 -6.44 15.07 -8.46
CA GLY A 147 -5.30 14.31 -8.97
C GLY A 147 -5.61 13.40 -10.17
N ILE A 148 -6.86 12.94 -10.31
CA ILE A 148 -7.26 11.99 -11.36
C ILE A 148 -8.11 12.60 -12.48
N SER A 149 -8.52 13.86 -12.35
CA SER A 149 -9.52 14.52 -13.22
C SER A 149 -9.15 14.51 -14.70
N HIS A 150 -7.88 14.49 -15.06
CA HIS A 150 -7.37 14.47 -16.43
C HIS A 150 -7.13 13.07 -16.99
N LYS A 151 -7.57 11.99 -16.28
CA LYS A 151 -7.41 10.57 -16.63
C LYS A 151 -5.97 10.14 -16.89
N PRO A 152 -5.09 10.24 -15.89
CA PRO A 152 -3.69 9.87 -16.03
C PRO A 152 -3.49 8.35 -16.24
N GLU A 153 -2.41 7.98 -16.92
CA GLU A 153 -1.97 6.58 -17.08
C GLU A 153 -1.31 6.03 -15.80
N LEU A 154 -0.68 6.90 -15.00
CA LEU A 154 -0.06 6.61 -13.73
C LEU A 154 -0.70 7.48 -12.65
N VAL A 155 -1.17 6.86 -11.56
CA VAL A 155 -1.66 7.56 -10.38
C VAL A 155 -0.75 7.26 -9.19
N ILE A 156 -0.19 8.30 -8.58
CA ILE A 156 0.63 8.19 -7.37
C ILE A 156 -0.19 8.75 -6.21
N LEU A 157 -0.44 7.89 -5.21
CA LEU A 157 -1.20 8.25 -4.02
C LEU A 157 -0.29 8.08 -2.79
N ASP A 158 0.04 9.20 -2.15
CA ASP A 158 0.87 9.21 -0.95
C ASP A 158 -0.01 9.25 0.30
N GLU A 159 -0.15 8.11 0.97
CA GLU A 159 -0.95 7.91 2.18
C GLU A 159 -2.38 8.51 2.09
N PRO A 160 -3.19 8.12 1.07
CA PRO A 160 -4.43 8.84 0.77
C PRO A 160 -5.57 8.61 1.77
N THR A 161 -5.42 7.72 2.74
CA THR A 161 -6.44 7.33 3.72
C THR A 161 -6.12 7.76 5.15
N VAL A 162 -4.98 8.41 5.37
CA VAL A 162 -4.58 8.91 6.70
C VAL A 162 -5.59 9.93 7.21
N ALA A 163 -5.98 9.78 8.47
CA ALA A 163 -6.96 10.63 9.17
C ALA A 163 -8.35 10.66 8.53
N VAL A 164 -8.75 9.56 7.87
CA VAL A 164 -10.07 9.41 7.24
C VAL A 164 -10.88 8.36 8.02
N ASP A 165 -12.17 8.61 8.20
CA ASP A 165 -13.09 7.65 8.84
C ASP A 165 -13.24 6.36 8.02
N ALA A 166 -13.66 5.26 8.68
CA ALA A 166 -13.74 3.92 8.08
C ALA A 166 -14.62 3.86 6.83
N GLN A 167 -15.73 4.62 6.78
CA GLN A 167 -16.63 4.63 5.63
C GLN A 167 -15.99 5.34 4.44
N SER A 168 -15.38 6.50 4.67
CA SER A 168 -14.66 7.25 3.65
C SER A 168 -13.42 6.49 3.17
N ARG A 169 -12.69 5.81 4.09
CA ARG A 169 -11.55 4.96 3.78
C ARG A 169 -11.95 3.84 2.80
N LYS A 170 -12.99 3.08 3.13
CA LYS A 170 -13.48 2.02 2.23
C LYS A 170 -13.88 2.58 0.86
N PHE A 171 -14.61 3.69 0.81
CA PHE A 171 -14.99 4.33 -0.44
C PHE A 171 -13.78 4.71 -1.30
N ILE A 172 -12.73 5.25 -0.68
CA ILE A 172 -11.47 5.62 -1.36
C ILE A 172 -10.80 4.37 -1.92
N LEU A 173 -10.67 3.30 -1.13
CA LEU A 173 -10.01 2.06 -1.55
C LEU A 173 -10.76 1.40 -2.72
N ASP A 174 -12.09 1.31 -2.65
CA ASP A 174 -12.93 0.79 -3.74
C ASP A 174 -12.77 1.65 -5.01
N GLY A 175 -12.69 2.98 -4.86
CA GLY A 175 -12.43 3.89 -5.97
C GLY A 175 -11.05 3.68 -6.61
N ILE A 176 -10.00 3.50 -5.82
CA ILE A 176 -8.65 3.23 -6.34
C ILE A 176 -8.61 1.89 -7.09
N LYS A 177 -9.27 0.85 -6.56
CA LYS A 177 -9.41 -0.43 -7.24
C LYS A 177 -10.08 -0.29 -8.60
N ASN A 178 -11.15 0.51 -8.67
CA ASN A 178 -11.84 0.81 -9.93
C ASN A 178 -10.93 1.54 -10.94
N LEU A 179 -10.07 2.48 -10.47
CA LEU A 179 -9.08 3.13 -11.34
C LEU A 179 -8.11 2.12 -11.97
N ALA A 180 -7.63 1.15 -11.20
CA ALA A 180 -6.75 0.10 -11.69
C ALA A 180 -7.46 -0.81 -12.71
N GLU A 181 -8.68 -1.24 -12.42
CA GLU A 181 -9.51 -2.04 -13.31
C GLU A 181 -9.80 -1.31 -14.64
N ASN A 182 -9.86 0.02 -14.62
CA ASN A 182 -9.99 0.86 -15.83
C ASN A 182 -8.65 1.16 -16.53
N GLY A 183 -7.56 0.51 -16.13
CA GLY A 183 -6.28 0.51 -16.83
C GLY A 183 -5.24 1.54 -16.35
N SER A 184 -5.49 2.26 -15.26
CA SER A 184 -4.46 3.09 -14.63
C SER A 184 -3.46 2.22 -13.90
N SER A 185 -2.17 2.55 -13.99
CA SER A 185 -1.14 1.99 -13.13
C SER A 185 -1.05 2.82 -11.86
N ILE A 186 -0.85 2.19 -10.71
CA ILE A 186 -0.95 2.86 -9.42
C ILE A 186 0.30 2.60 -8.58
N LEU A 187 0.90 3.67 -8.07
CA LEU A 187 1.84 3.63 -6.95
C LEU A 187 1.11 4.12 -5.70
N TYR A 188 0.92 3.23 -4.75
CA TYR A 188 0.18 3.47 -3.52
C TYR A 188 1.10 3.37 -2.32
N THR A 189 1.27 4.46 -1.55
CA THR A 189 2.02 4.37 -0.29
C THR A 189 1.07 4.28 0.88
N THR A 190 1.42 3.45 1.84
CA THR A 190 0.68 3.33 3.10
C THR A 190 1.56 2.72 4.18
N HIS A 191 1.18 2.93 5.42
CA HIS A 191 1.65 2.15 6.57
C HIS A 191 0.55 1.20 7.10
N TYR A 192 -0.64 1.19 6.49
CA TYR A 192 -1.73 0.25 6.78
C TYR A 192 -1.60 -0.99 5.89
N LEU A 193 -1.21 -2.11 6.47
CA LEU A 193 -0.94 -3.35 5.74
C LEU A 193 -2.20 -3.97 5.12
N ASP A 194 -3.34 -3.86 5.80
CA ASP A 194 -4.64 -4.29 5.31
C ASP A 194 -5.07 -3.59 4.01
N GLU A 195 -4.71 -2.32 3.84
CA GLU A 195 -4.96 -1.59 2.59
C GLU A 195 -4.11 -2.13 1.44
N ALA A 196 -2.82 -2.40 1.71
CA ALA A 196 -1.92 -2.95 0.72
C ALA A 196 -2.35 -4.37 0.29
N GLU A 197 -2.76 -5.22 1.23
CA GLU A 197 -3.34 -6.54 0.92
C GLU A 197 -4.62 -6.46 0.07
N TYR A 198 -5.46 -5.46 0.34
CA TYR A 198 -6.73 -5.27 -0.36
C TYR A 198 -6.57 -4.76 -1.80
N LEU A 199 -5.61 -3.86 -2.01
CA LEU A 199 -5.47 -3.11 -3.27
C LEU A 199 -4.39 -3.64 -4.19
N CYS A 200 -3.23 -4.06 -3.63
CA CYS A 200 -2.01 -4.18 -4.39
C CYS A 200 -1.81 -5.58 -4.96
N ASN A 201 -1.45 -5.68 -6.23
CA ASN A 201 -1.00 -6.94 -6.83
C ASN A 201 0.50 -7.15 -6.67
N LYS A 202 1.25 -6.08 -6.39
CA LYS A 202 2.66 -6.11 -6.00
C LYS A 202 2.89 -5.22 -4.79
N ILE A 203 3.79 -5.63 -3.91
CA ILE A 203 4.13 -4.91 -2.69
C ILE A 203 5.65 -4.80 -2.60
N SER A 204 6.13 -3.61 -2.26
CA SER A 204 7.52 -3.34 -1.94
C SER A 204 7.61 -2.90 -0.48
N ILE A 205 8.27 -3.71 0.34
CA ILE A 205 8.51 -3.42 1.75
C ILE A 205 9.76 -2.54 1.86
N MET A 206 9.60 -1.39 2.51
CA MET A 206 10.68 -0.41 2.69
C MET A 206 10.95 -0.17 4.17
N ASP A 207 12.21 -0.26 4.59
CA ASP A 207 12.67 0.19 5.90
C ASP A 207 14.02 0.90 5.77
N ASN A 208 14.23 1.98 6.56
CA ASN A 208 15.48 2.76 6.61
C ASN A 208 16.04 3.14 5.23
N GLY A 209 15.17 3.53 4.29
CA GLY A 209 15.56 3.96 2.95
C GLY A 209 15.89 2.84 1.96
N LYS A 210 15.74 1.58 2.35
CA LYS A 210 16.04 0.40 1.50
C LYS A 210 14.78 -0.40 1.18
N ASN A 211 14.77 -1.03 0.02
CA ASN A 211 13.84 -2.14 -0.21
C ASN A 211 14.34 -3.37 0.51
N ILE A 212 13.45 -3.97 1.29
CA ILE A 212 13.72 -5.25 1.97
C ILE A 212 13.31 -6.41 1.08
N LEU A 213 12.07 -6.34 0.56
CA LEU A 213 11.49 -7.38 -0.29
C LEU A 213 10.46 -6.75 -1.22
N THR A 214 10.39 -7.23 -2.47
CA THR A 214 9.39 -6.76 -3.44
C THR A 214 8.84 -7.96 -4.22
N GLY A 215 7.52 -8.04 -4.37
CA GLY A 215 6.86 -9.09 -5.12
C GLY A 215 5.34 -9.09 -4.93
N ASP A 216 4.68 -10.11 -5.47
CA ASP A 216 3.31 -10.46 -5.12
C ASP A 216 3.26 -11.15 -3.75
N MET A 217 2.07 -11.36 -3.20
CA MET A 217 1.93 -12.02 -1.89
C MET A 217 2.61 -13.38 -1.81
N GLN A 218 2.60 -14.17 -2.89
CA GLN A 218 3.26 -15.48 -2.89
C GLN A 218 4.79 -15.35 -2.81
N THR A 219 5.36 -14.40 -3.53
CA THR A 219 6.78 -14.05 -3.46
C THR A 219 7.18 -13.60 -2.06
N LEU A 220 6.34 -12.74 -1.44
CA LEU A 220 6.58 -12.26 -0.09
C LEU A 220 6.54 -13.41 0.94
N ILE A 221 5.53 -14.28 0.86
CA ILE A 221 5.43 -15.48 1.73
C ILE A 221 6.63 -16.40 1.52
N ASN A 222 7.11 -16.57 0.29
CA ASN A 222 8.30 -17.38 0.02
C ASN A 222 9.59 -16.77 0.61
N GLY A 223 9.61 -15.46 0.82
CA GLY A 223 10.73 -14.73 1.40
C GLY A 223 10.87 -14.83 2.92
N VAL A 224 9.83 -15.30 3.65
CA VAL A 224 9.84 -15.43 5.12
C VAL A 224 9.97 -16.88 5.55
N SER A 225 10.31 -17.10 6.83
CA SER A 225 10.50 -18.45 7.38
C SER A 225 9.17 -19.15 7.59
N VAL A 226 8.17 -18.45 8.12
CA VAL A 226 6.83 -19.00 8.36
C VAL A 226 6.04 -19.12 7.06
N LYS A 227 5.55 -20.33 6.74
CA LYS A 227 4.72 -20.59 5.55
C LYS A 227 3.25 -20.84 5.88
N GLU A 228 2.98 -21.35 7.06
CA GLU A 228 1.65 -21.70 7.53
C GLU A 228 1.53 -21.42 9.03
N LYS A 229 0.40 -20.89 9.45
CA LYS A 229 0.00 -20.69 10.85
C LYS A 229 -1.22 -21.55 11.14
N ILE A 230 -1.12 -22.47 12.09
CA ILE A 230 -2.25 -23.29 12.51
C ILE A 230 -2.62 -22.91 13.93
N THR A 231 -3.84 -22.43 14.11
CA THR A 231 -4.38 -22.07 15.43
C THR A 231 -5.36 -23.11 15.90
N VAL A 232 -5.15 -23.58 17.13
CA VAL A 232 -6.03 -24.47 17.87
C VAL A 232 -6.69 -23.65 18.96
N VAL A 233 -8.02 -23.62 18.98
CA VAL A 233 -8.82 -22.97 20.01
C VAL A 233 -9.20 -24.02 21.04
N GLY A 234 -8.82 -23.82 22.28
CA GLY A 234 -9.01 -24.73 23.40
C GLY A 234 -7.81 -24.73 24.32
N PHE A 235 -7.99 -25.32 25.50
CA PHE A 235 -6.93 -25.42 26.47
C PHE A 235 -5.99 -26.58 26.14
N ILE A 236 -4.73 -26.29 25.85
CA ILE A 236 -3.67 -27.28 25.67
C ILE A 236 -2.69 -27.17 26.84
N LYS A 237 -2.44 -28.31 27.51
CA LYS A 237 -1.49 -28.34 28.63
C LYS A 237 -0.07 -27.95 28.17
N PRO A 238 0.70 -27.19 28.99
CA PRO A 238 2.06 -26.77 28.60
C PRO A 238 3.00 -27.94 28.24
N GLU A 239 2.83 -29.11 28.88
CA GLU A 239 3.63 -30.28 28.61
C GLU A 239 3.38 -30.80 27.17
N ILE A 240 2.13 -30.74 26.71
CA ILE A 240 1.74 -31.16 25.36
C ILE A 240 2.25 -30.12 24.34
N ILE A 241 2.12 -28.85 24.62
CA ILE A 241 2.70 -27.76 23.77
C ILE A 241 4.18 -28.02 23.55
N SER A 242 4.94 -28.32 24.62
CA SER A 242 6.37 -28.62 24.55
C SER A 242 6.72 -29.89 23.75
N ILE A 243 5.80 -30.83 23.59
CA ILE A 243 5.95 -32.00 22.72
C ILE A 243 5.70 -31.61 21.27
N LEU A 244 4.63 -30.86 21.02
CA LEU A 244 4.24 -30.38 19.68
C LEU A 244 5.23 -29.40 19.07
N GLU A 245 5.85 -28.57 19.89
CA GLU A 245 6.88 -27.59 19.48
C GLU A 245 8.17 -28.27 18.95
N LYS A 246 8.46 -29.48 19.39
CA LYS A 246 9.67 -30.22 18.96
C LYS A 246 9.56 -30.89 17.60
N GLN A 247 8.47 -30.69 16.87
CA GLN A 247 8.34 -31.25 15.52
C GLN A 247 9.22 -30.53 14.51
N ASP A 248 9.78 -31.28 13.55
CA ASP A 248 10.78 -30.80 12.60
C ASP A 248 10.39 -29.54 11.79
N GLU A 249 9.09 -29.33 11.58
CA GLU A 249 8.60 -28.22 10.75
C GLU A 249 8.04 -27.05 11.56
N VAL A 250 7.95 -27.16 12.89
CA VAL A 250 7.49 -26.09 13.79
C VAL A 250 8.65 -25.14 14.07
N ILE A 251 8.45 -23.86 13.74
CA ILE A 251 9.44 -22.80 13.97
C ILE A 251 9.32 -22.27 15.40
N ASP A 252 8.09 -21.95 15.79
CA ASP A 252 7.75 -21.43 17.12
C ASP A 252 6.28 -21.67 17.46
N VAL A 253 5.91 -21.44 18.71
CA VAL A 253 4.55 -21.63 19.21
C VAL A 253 4.15 -20.44 20.07
N GLU A 254 3.04 -19.81 19.72
CA GLU A 254 2.43 -18.73 20.48
C GLU A 254 1.25 -19.24 21.29
N ALA A 255 1.36 -19.31 22.63
CA ALA A 255 0.27 -19.72 23.51
C ALA A 255 -0.40 -18.49 24.16
N LYS A 256 -1.72 -18.42 24.07
CA LYS A 256 -2.61 -17.49 24.77
C LYS A 256 -3.60 -18.30 25.62
N GLU A 257 -4.35 -17.62 26.51
CA GLU A 257 -5.20 -18.32 27.50
C GLU A 257 -6.08 -19.45 26.97
N ASN A 258 -6.70 -19.28 25.78
CA ASN A 258 -7.61 -20.28 25.19
C ASN A 258 -7.28 -20.60 23.73
N GLN A 259 -6.07 -20.30 23.26
CA GLN A 259 -5.64 -20.66 21.90
C GLN A 259 -4.13 -20.83 21.83
N VAL A 260 -3.70 -21.75 20.97
CA VAL A 260 -2.29 -21.97 20.67
C VAL A 260 -2.09 -21.91 19.16
N THR A 261 -1.16 -21.09 18.71
CA THR A 261 -0.80 -20.95 17.29
C THR A 261 0.57 -21.57 17.05
N PHE A 262 0.64 -22.49 16.13
CA PHE A 262 1.86 -23.17 15.67
C PHE A 262 2.28 -22.54 14.33
N ASN A 263 3.51 -22.06 14.26
CA ASN A 263 4.10 -21.46 13.06
C ASN A 263 4.99 -22.51 12.37
N TYR A 264 4.69 -22.80 11.09
CA TYR A 264 5.35 -23.88 10.33
C TYR A 264 6.23 -23.34 9.21
N SER A 265 7.37 -23.99 8.97
CA SER A 265 8.31 -23.71 7.86
C SER A 265 7.86 -24.27 6.51
N SER A 266 6.83 -25.10 6.47
CA SER A 266 6.20 -25.66 5.27
C SER A 266 4.71 -25.35 5.24
N ASP A 267 4.06 -25.52 4.09
CA ASP A 267 2.61 -25.33 3.92
C ASP A 267 1.88 -26.62 3.53
N THR A 268 2.49 -27.81 3.80
CA THR A 268 2.00 -29.08 3.29
C THR A 268 1.73 -30.10 4.40
N GLY A 269 0.45 -30.39 4.64
CA GLY A 269 0.03 -31.51 5.49
C GLY A 269 0.16 -31.29 7.00
N ASN A 270 0.56 -30.10 7.46
CA ASN A 270 0.80 -29.80 8.87
C ASN A 270 -0.46 -29.91 9.72
N ILE A 271 -1.60 -29.44 9.24
CA ILE A 271 -2.88 -29.54 9.95
C ILE A 271 -3.26 -30.99 10.23
N LYS A 272 -3.03 -31.90 9.27
CA LYS A 272 -3.32 -33.34 9.46
C LYS A 272 -2.40 -33.96 10.50
N LYS A 273 -1.11 -33.62 10.47
CA LYS A 273 -0.13 -34.09 11.47
C LYS A 273 -0.49 -33.57 12.84
N LEU A 274 -0.85 -32.30 12.96
CA LEU A 274 -1.21 -31.65 14.22
C LEU A 274 -2.46 -32.31 14.83
N ILE A 275 -3.53 -32.52 14.04
CA ILE A 275 -4.75 -33.18 14.51
C ILE A 275 -4.43 -34.56 15.05
N TYR A 276 -3.67 -35.38 14.32
CA TYR A 276 -3.27 -36.69 14.76
C TYR A 276 -2.57 -36.68 16.13
N LEU A 277 -1.66 -35.75 16.33
CA LEU A 277 -0.92 -35.60 17.59
C LEU A 277 -1.77 -35.07 18.75
N LEU A 278 -2.71 -34.17 18.46
CA LEU A 278 -3.69 -33.70 19.44
C LEU A 278 -4.57 -34.86 19.91
N ASP A 279 -5.03 -35.73 18.99
CA ASP A 279 -5.84 -36.88 19.29
C ASP A 279 -5.06 -37.93 20.11
N GLU A 280 -3.81 -38.25 19.75
CA GLU A 280 -2.93 -39.15 20.53
C GLU A 280 -2.70 -38.65 21.97
N ASN A 281 -2.69 -37.35 22.19
CA ASN A 281 -2.51 -36.76 23.51
C ASN A 281 -3.84 -36.45 24.22
N ASN A 282 -4.98 -36.91 23.68
CA ASN A 282 -6.32 -36.71 24.23
C ASN A 282 -6.64 -35.21 24.47
N VAL A 283 -6.19 -34.33 23.57
CA VAL A 283 -6.50 -32.89 23.64
C VAL A 283 -7.89 -32.64 23.06
N VAL A 284 -8.75 -32.01 23.86
CA VAL A 284 -10.06 -31.55 23.42
C VAL A 284 -9.93 -30.12 22.98
N TYR A 285 -10.32 -29.82 21.74
CA TYR A 285 -10.29 -28.46 21.18
C TYR A 285 -11.66 -28.11 20.57
N GLU A 286 -11.95 -26.82 20.50
CA GLU A 286 -13.21 -26.30 19.96
C GLU A 286 -13.11 -26.08 18.46
N GLU A 287 -12.02 -25.48 18.00
CA GLU A 287 -11.76 -25.16 16.60
C GLU A 287 -10.28 -25.38 16.26
N ILE A 288 -10.03 -25.73 15.01
CA ILE A 288 -8.70 -25.71 14.42
C ILE A 288 -8.78 -25.11 13.02
N PHE A 289 -7.90 -24.18 12.73
CA PHE A 289 -7.85 -23.55 11.40
C PHE A 289 -6.42 -23.21 10.99
N SER A 290 -6.18 -23.34 9.70
CA SER A 290 -4.92 -22.98 9.08
C SER A 290 -5.06 -21.66 8.29
N LYS A 291 -4.05 -20.83 8.36
CA LYS A 291 -3.94 -19.59 7.58
C LYS A 291 -2.53 -19.43 7.04
N LYS A 292 -2.41 -18.83 5.86
CA LYS A 292 -1.12 -18.33 5.38
C LYS A 292 -0.73 -17.08 6.18
N PRO A 293 0.57 -16.80 6.31
CA PRO A 293 1.03 -15.54 6.91
C PRO A 293 0.39 -14.34 6.20
N LYS A 294 -0.03 -13.36 6.97
CA LYS A 294 -0.49 -12.07 6.47
C LYS A 294 0.70 -11.14 6.21
N LEU A 295 0.44 -10.06 5.51
CA LEU A 295 1.46 -9.04 5.26
C LEU A 295 2.06 -8.46 6.55
N GLU A 296 1.27 -8.42 7.64
CA GLU A 296 1.73 -8.01 8.96
C GLU A 296 2.79 -8.95 9.53
N ASP A 297 2.58 -10.26 9.42
CA ASP A 297 3.53 -11.28 9.86
C ASP A 297 4.85 -11.18 9.07
N ILE A 298 4.72 -11.01 7.74
CA ILE A 298 5.85 -10.85 6.81
C ILE A 298 6.64 -9.59 7.17
N PHE A 299 5.93 -8.48 7.37
CA PHE A 299 6.55 -7.21 7.70
C PHE A 299 7.32 -7.27 9.02
N LEU A 300 6.72 -7.86 10.05
CA LEU A 300 7.34 -8.05 11.36
C LEU A 300 8.62 -8.90 11.28
N GLU A 301 8.56 -10.04 10.57
CA GLU A 301 9.73 -10.93 10.40
C GLU A 301 10.87 -10.21 9.66
N MET A 302 10.54 -9.44 8.60
CA MET A 302 11.55 -8.79 7.76
C MET A 302 12.19 -7.56 8.40
N THR A 303 11.45 -6.80 9.20
CA THR A 303 11.93 -5.52 9.77
C THR A 303 12.26 -5.60 11.26
N GLY A 304 11.78 -6.63 11.95
CA GLY A 304 11.86 -6.75 13.41
C GLY A 304 11.03 -5.71 14.15
N LYS A 305 10.10 -5.04 13.48
CA LYS A 305 9.29 -3.93 14.02
C LYS A 305 7.84 -4.09 13.61
N GLU A 306 6.93 -3.83 14.54
CA GLU A 306 5.51 -3.62 14.21
C GLU A 306 5.34 -2.23 13.57
N LEU A 307 4.49 -2.14 12.54
CA LEU A 307 4.00 -0.84 12.07
C LEU A 307 3.05 -0.31 13.14
N ARG A 308 3.52 0.64 13.95
CA ARG A 308 2.67 1.32 14.92
C ARG A 308 1.75 2.28 14.17
N GLU A 309 0.46 2.22 14.52
CA GLU A 309 -0.56 3.18 14.13
C GLU A 309 -0.22 4.63 14.48
#